data_dccf1498dabee0dd4b367fa2c397a5e3
#
_entry.id   dccf1498dabee0dd4b367fa2c397a5e3
#
_cell.length_a   1.000
_cell.length_b   1.000
_cell.length_c   1.000
_cell.angle_alpha   90.00
_cell.angle_beta   90.00
_cell.angle_gamma   90.00
#
_symmetry.space_group_name_H-M   'P 1'
#
loop_
_entity.id
_entity.type
_entity.pdbx_description
1 polymer ?
#
loop_
_entity_poly.entity_id
_entity_poly.type
_entity_poly.pdbx_seq_one_letter_code
_entity_poly.pdbx_strand_id
1 'polypeptide(L)'
;MMTVESQELSEQLRWTDLPQWQQLQQWWQQQSQQHLVQLHTDLQHQLRENGATFDPWLEQQRQLDLMPWLVSDTQWQQLQAGVKQRQLLLSMVLQDLYGPQLLIQQGLLPAELIFQNKNYLLPCHQLVPTHQQWLSLLAVDIGRDAAGQFCVYADQSQMPAGLGFVLEHRLAFNHCIGELNHSIGKSQLAGFFRKLQLVFAQGTGHTAEGRRPLCGLLTQGKRDAAYFEHAFLANYLDIALMHSADLMFKDGALWLKTVTGLQQVDSLMRYLPDARCDALELDPDSTGTAGLLQSIRQQQLFCANPPGAALVDSGVLLPFLPALCQALLNEELLLPTAAAFWCGQPEQLQQVLSDVSSYRLRRIDTAQSWLWTELDVQQQQELQLQLQADPTLFIAIRLLPLSYVPCWNSTQGEHQQYGVLRLFGLLSEQHSPAVMPGALARISPDAQSLQHQ
;
A
#
# COMPACT_ATOMS: atom_id res chain seq x y z
N MET A 1 -21.49 -25.53 2.73
CA MET A 1 -21.90 -24.22 3.22
C MET A 1 -21.78 -24.28 4.75
N MET A 2 -20.71 -23.78 5.33
CA MET A 2 -20.61 -23.67 6.79
C MET A 2 -21.49 -22.51 7.24
N THR A 3 -22.25 -22.71 8.30
CA THR A 3 -23.06 -21.64 8.88
C THR A 3 -22.15 -20.58 9.53
N VAL A 4 -22.60 -19.34 9.64
CA VAL A 4 -21.86 -18.22 10.24
C VAL A 4 -21.33 -18.61 11.63
N GLU A 5 -22.14 -19.29 12.44
CA GLU A 5 -21.75 -19.80 13.77
C GLU A 5 -20.58 -20.81 13.72
N SER A 6 -20.49 -21.65 12.68
CA SER A 6 -19.38 -22.61 12.55
C SER A 6 -18.09 -21.95 12.08
N GLN A 7 -18.17 -20.81 11.38
CA GLN A 7 -17.01 -19.99 11.04
C GLN A 7 -16.47 -19.23 12.27
N GLU A 8 -17.35 -18.64 13.08
CA GLU A 8 -17.00 -17.97 14.34
C GLU A 8 -16.30 -18.90 15.33
N LEU A 9 -16.81 -20.15 15.50
CA LEU A 9 -16.18 -21.14 16.37
C LEU A 9 -14.79 -21.58 15.89
N SER A 10 -14.58 -21.70 14.60
CA SER A 10 -13.30 -22.14 14.04
C SER A 10 -12.20 -21.09 14.19
N GLU A 11 -12.56 -19.81 14.22
CA GLU A 11 -11.63 -18.71 14.43
C GLU A 11 -11.32 -18.47 15.90
N GLN A 12 -12.29 -18.52 16.79
CA GLN A 12 -12.05 -18.47 18.23
C GLN A 12 -11.04 -19.53 18.67
N LEU A 13 -11.15 -20.76 18.15
CA LEU A 13 -10.22 -21.84 18.45
C LEU A 13 -8.76 -21.55 17.99
N ARG A 14 -8.56 -20.76 16.94
CA ARG A 14 -7.23 -20.43 16.41
C ARG A 14 -6.54 -19.30 17.14
N TRP A 15 -7.30 -18.34 17.67
CA TRP A 15 -6.77 -17.26 18.50
C TRP A 15 -6.30 -17.77 19.86
N THR A 16 -7.04 -18.73 20.45
CA THR A 16 -6.76 -19.29 21.78
C THR A 16 -5.46 -20.07 21.84
N ASP A 17 -4.94 -20.54 20.69
CA ASP A 17 -3.70 -21.33 20.63
C ASP A 17 -2.43 -20.47 20.69
N LEU A 18 -2.54 -19.14 20.51
CA LEU A 18 -1.40 -18.24 20.58
C LEU A 18 -1.05 -17.91 22.05
N PRO A 19 0.19 -18.14 22.51
CA PRO A 19 0.61 -17.76 23.86
C PRO A 19 0.37 -16.27 24.15
N GLN A 20 0.57 -15.40 23.15
CA GLN A 20 0.33 -13.97 23.23
C GLN A 20 -1.16 -13.64 23.43
N TRP A 21 -2.05 -14.46 22.86
CA TRP A 21 -3.48 -14.32 23.06
C TRP A 21 -3.90 -14.63 24.49
N GLN A 22 -3.33 -15.68 25.09
CA GLN A 22 -3.58 -16.02 26.51
C GLN A 22 -3.13 -14.88 27.44
N GLN A 23 -1.98 -14.27 27.16
CA GLN A 23 -1.48 -13.13 27.91
C GLN A 23 -2.39 -11.90 27.74
N LEU A 24 -2.84 -11.64 26.52
CA LEU A 24 -3.81 -10.57 26.24
C LEU A 24 -5.12 -10.81 27.01
N GLN A 25 -5.67 -12.03 26.95
CA GLN A 25 -6.90 -12.37 27.67
C GLN A 25 -6.75 -12.22 29.19
N GLN A 26 -5.63 -12.68 29.77
CA GLN A 26 -5.37 -12.53 31.20
C GLN A 26 -5.32 -11.05 31.61
N TRP A 27 -4.61 -10.23 30.84
CA TRP A 27 -4.58 -8.79 31.07
C TRP A 27 -5.97 -8.19 30.96
N TRP A 28 -6.73 -8.55 29.91
CA TRP A 28 -8.07 -8.05 29.63
C TRP A 28 -9.08 -8.36 30.73
N GLN A 29 -9.07 -9.60 31.24
CA GLN A 29 -9.94 -10.04 32.33
C GLN A 29 -9.67 -9.34 33.67
N GLN A 30 -8.48 -8.78 33.85
CA GLN A 30 -8.12 -8.01 35.04
C GLN A 30 -8.60 -6.56 34.98
N GLN A 31 -9.01 -6.08 33.80
CA GLN A 31 -9.46 -4.71 33.65
C GLN A 31 -10.95 -4.56 33.95
N SER A 32 -11.31 -3.47 34.64
CA SER A 32 -12.71 -3.10 34.75
C SER A 32 -13.21 -2.47 33.44
N GLN A 33 -14.49 -2.62 33.14
CA GLN A 33 -15.09 -1.97 31.96
C GLN A 33 -14.87 -0.46 31.96
N GLN A 34 -14.96 0.18 33.14
CA GLN A 34 -14.71 1.62 33.27
C GLN A 34 -13.26 1.98 32.87
N HIS A 35 -12.30 1.14 33.25
CA HIS A 35 -10.89 1.36 32.90
C HIS A 35 -10.65 1.19 31.39
N LEU A 36 -11.24 0.18 30.75
CA LEU A 36 -11.15 0.00 29.28
C LEU A 36 -11.76 1.19 28.53
N VAL A 37 -12.91 1.71 28.97
CA VAL A 37 -13.51 2.93 28.40
C VAL A 37 -12.58 4.13 28.54
N GLN A 38 -11.93 4.30 29.71
CA GLN A 38 -10.97 5.37 29.90
C GLN A 38 -9.75 5.23 28.97
N LEU A 39 -9.15 4.04 28.91
CA LEU A 39 -8.02 3.76 27.99
C LEU A 39 -8.36 4.05 26.54
N HIS A 40 -9.54 3.64 26.09
CA HIS A 40 -10.00 3.94 24.73
C HIS A 40 -10.16 5.44 24.50
N THR A 41 -10.74 6.16 25.48
CA THR A 41 -10.92 7.61 25.40
C THR A 41 -9.57 8.33 25.32
N ASP A 42 -8.61 7.94 26.16
CA ASP A 42 -7.26 8.51 26.19
C ASP A 42 -6.51 8.25 24.87
N LEU A 43 -6.63 7.04 24.35
CA LEU A 43 -6.05 6.66 23.05
C LEU A 43 -6.61 7.51 21.91
N GLN A 44 -7.94 7.65 21.83
CA GLN A 44 -8.58 8.49 20.80
C GLN A 44 -8.24 9.98 20.98
N HIS A 45 -8.11 10.44 22.22
CA HIS A 45 -7.72 11.82 22.52
C HIS A 45 -6.29 12.11 22.04
N GLN A 46 -5.36 11.22 22.34
CA GLN A 46 -3.96 11.37 21.90
C GLN A 46 -3.83 11.40 20.38
N LEU A 47 -4.53 10.51 19.66
CA LEU A 47 -4.51 10.51 18.19
C LEU A 47 -5.07 11.82 17.62
N ARG A 48 -6.11 12.38 18.22
CA ARG A 48 -6.66 13.67 17.81
C ARG A 48 -5.73 14.84 18.09
N GLU A 49 -5.10 14.88 19.25
CA GLU A 49 -4.13 15.93 19.61
C GLU A 49 -2.92 15.93 18.65
N ASN A 50 -2.47 14.75 18.25
CA ASN A 50 -1.38 14.60 17.29
C ASN A 50 -1.82 14.85 15.83
N GLY A 51 -3.11 15.02 15.58
CA GLY A 51 -3.65 15.21 14.23
C GLY A 51 -3.72 13.93 13.40
N ALA A 52 -3.59 12.77 14.03
CA ALA A 52 -3.63 11.45 13.38
C ALA A 52 -5.06 11.05 12.93
N THR A 53 -5.86 12.03 12.53
CA THR A 53 -7.17 11.84 11.92
C THR A 53 -7.01 11.80 10.42
N PHE A 54 -7.68 10.87 9.77
CA PHE A 54 -7.52 10.62 8.32
C PHE A 54 -8.25 11.67 7.51
N ASP A 55 -8.81 12.58 7.77
CA ASP A 55 -9.42 13.73 7.12
C ASP A 55 -10.11 14.61 8.18
N PRO A 56 -9.56 15.78 8.47
CA PRO A 56 -10.19 16.68 9.42
C PRO A 56 -11.58 17.20 8.96
N TRP A 57 -11.94 16.94 7.69
CA TRP A 57 -13.19 17.40 7.08
C TRP A 57 -14.23 16.29 6.90
N LEU A 58 -13.88 15.01 7.12
CA LEU A 58 -14.84 13.92 7.15
C LEU A 58 -15.41 13.77 8.55
N GLU A 59 -16.76 13.77 8.67
CA GLU A 59 -17.46 13.58 9.95
C GLU A 59 -17.20 12.22 10.61
N GLN A 60 -16.70 11.23 9.86
CA GLN A 60 -16.30 9.92 10.37
C GLN A 60 -14.83 9.91 10.75
N GLN A 61 -14.53 10.16 11.99
CA GLN A 61 -13.19 9.96 12.56
C GLN A 61 -12.87 8.46 12.60
N ARG A 62 -11.76 8.06 11.98
CA ARG A 62 -11.22 6.73 12.18
C ARG A 62 -10.81 6.57 13.64
N GLN A 63 -11.28 5.51 14.26
CA GLN A 63 -10.95 5.16 15.64
C GLN A 63 -9.95 4.02 15.64
N LEU A 64 -8.97 4.05 16.53
CA LEU A 64 -8.07 2.94 16.79
C LEU A 64 -8.72 2.02 17.81
N ASP A 65 -8.83 0.74 17.47
CA ASP A 65 -9.36 -0.27 18.37
C ASP A 65 -8.35 -0.60 19.49
N LEU A 66 -8.83 -0.92 20.69
CA LEU A 66 -7.98 -1.36 21.79
C LEU A 66 -7.46 -2.78 21.62
N MET A 67 -8.16 -3.60 20.85
CA MET A 67 -7.81 -5.00 20.63
C MET A 67 -6.78 -5.11 19.51
N PRO A 68 -5.52 -5.53 19.79
CA PRO A 68 -4.52 -5.71 18.74
C PRO A 68 -4.80 -6.99 17.93
N TRP A 69 -4.62 -6.92 16.62
CA TRP A 69 -4.62 -8.13 15.81
C TRP A 69 -3.28 -8.86 15.97
N LEU A 70 -3.33 -10.05 16.56
CA LEU A 70 -2.17 -10.89 16.77
C LEU A 70 -1.95 -11.84 15.59
N VAL A 71 -0.70 -11.98 15.18
CA VAL A 71 -0.26 -12.87 14.11
C VAL A 71 0.84 -13.77 14.69
N SER A 72 0.78 -15.09 14.46
CA SER A 72 1.80 -16.00 14.94
C SER A 72 3.17 -15.76 14.27
N ASP A 73 4.26 -16.16 14.91
CA ASP A 73 5.61 -16.02 14.36
C ASP A 73 5.75 -16.75 13.01
N THR A 74 5.16 -17.94 12.89
CA THR A 74 5.17 -18.72 11.64
C THR A 74 4.43 -18.00 10.52
N GLN A 75 3.23 -17.50 10.80
CA GLN A 75 2.45 -16.70 9.84
C GLN A 75 3.19 -15.42 9.45
N TRP A 76 3.81 -14.77 10.44
CA TRP A 76 4.56 -13.54 10.20
C TRP A 76 5.79 -13.78 9.30
N GLN A 77 6.54 -14.86 9.52
CA GLN A 77 7.66 -15.26 8.66
C GLN A 77 7.21 -15.54 7.23
N GLN A 78 6.08 -16.23 7.05
CA GLN A 78 5.49 -16.47 5.73
C GLN A 78 5.09 -15.17 5.03
N LEU A 79 4.41 -14.27 5.74
CA LEU A 79 4.03 -12.95 5.24
C LEU A 79 5.26 -12.14 4.81
N GLN A 80 6.29 -12.10 5.65
CA GLN A 80 7.54 -11.41 5.34
C GLN A 80 8.24 -11.97 4.10
N ALA A 81 8.34 -13.29 3.99
CA ALA A 81 8.98 -13.94 2.85
C ALA A 81 8.24 -13.60 1.54
N GLY A 82 6.92 -13.71 1.55
CA GLY A 82 6.11 -13.42 0.38
C GLY A 82 6.10 -11.96 -0.03
N VAL A 83 6.06 -11.01 0.92
CA VAL A 83 6.15 -9.57 0.60
C VAL A 83 7.52 -9.24 0.00
N LYS A 84 8.61 -9.82 0.51
CA LYS A 84 9.96 -9.64 -0.06
C LYS A 84 10.05 -10.13 -1.50
N GLN A 85 9.59 -11.35 -1.76
CA GLN A 85 9.55 -11.93 -3.10
C GLN A 85 8.72 -11.07 -4.04
N ARG A 86 7.52 -10.66 -3.60
CA ARG A 86 6.59 -9.86 -4.40
C ARG A 86 7.16 -8.50 -4.78
N GLN A 87 7.83 -7.81 -3.85
CA GLN A 87 8.45 -6.51 -4.12
C GLN A 87 9.56 -6.64 -5.16
N LEU A 88 10.41 -7.65 -5.04
CA LEU A 88 11.46 -7.92 -6.02
C LEU A 88 10.87 -8.24 -7.39
N LEU A 89 9.88 -9.16 -7.46
CA LEU A 89 9.19 -9.54 -8.67
C LEU A 89 8.58 -8.32 -9.39
N LEU A 90 7.78 -7.54 -8.68
CA LEU A 90 7.10 -6.37 -9.26
C LEU A 90 8.09 -5.29 -9.72
N SER A 91 9.21 -5.11 -9.00
CA SER A 91 10.28 -4.21 -9.44
C SER A 91 10.92 -4.65 -10.75
N MET A 92 11.18 -5.96 -10.90
CA MET A 92 11.72 -6.53 -12.15
C MET A 92 10.71 -6.43 -13.30
N VAL A 93 9.42 -6.64 -13.04
CA VAL A 93 8.36 -6.46 -14.05
C VAL A 93 8.32 -5.03 -14.56
N LEU A 94 8.34 -4.02 -13.67
CA LEU A 94 8.38 -2.62 -14.09
C LEU A 94 9.66 -2.28 -14.86
N GLN A 95 10.80 -2.81 -14.44
CA GLN A 95 12.07 -2.64 -15.14
C GLN A 95 12.01 -3.19 -16.57
N ASP A 96 11.36 -4.34 -16.79
CA ASP A 96 11.16 -4.88 -18.12
C ASP A 96 10.16 -4.07 -18.93
N LEU A 97 9.00 -3.74 -18.37
CA LEU A 97 7.91 -3.04 -19.09
C LEU A 97 8.30 -1.63 -19.53
N TYR A 98 9.09 -0.92 -18.74
CA TYR A 98 9.63 0.40 -19.09
C TYR A 98 11.00 0.32 -19.80
N GLY A 99 11.58 -0.87 -19.93
CA GLY A 99 12.85 -1.14 -20.58
C GLY A 99 12.70 -1.97 -21.86
N PRO A 100 13.25 -3.21 -21.90
CA PRO A 100 13.30 -4.03 -23.10
C PRO A 100 11.98 -4.68 -23.51
N GLN A 101 10.99 -4.73 -22.66
CA GLN A 101 9.64 -5.29 -22.90
C GLN A 101 9.65 -6.78 -23.32
N LEU A 102 10.55 -7.55 -22.75
CA LEU A 102 10.70 -8.98 -23.08
C LEU A 102 9.48 -9.79 -22.62
N LEU A 103 8.83 -9.40 -21.53
CA LEU A 103 7.62 -10.07 -21.03
C LEU A 103 6.46 -9.99 -22.03
N ILE A 104 6.34 -8.87 -22.74
CA ILE A 104 5.35 -8.68 -23.83
C ILE A 104 5.80 -9.47 -25.07
N GLN A 105 7.06 -9.35 -25.48
CA GLN A 105 7.59 -10.06 -26.66
C GLN A 105 7.50 -11.59 -26.54
N GLN A 106 7.64 -12.12 -25.31
CA GLN A 106 7.51 -13.55 -25.02
C GLN A 106 6.05 -14.00 -24.82
N GLY A 107 5.07 -13.09 -24.90
CA GLY A 107 3.66 -13.40 -24.71
C GLY A 107 3.25 -13.70 -23.27
N LEU A 108 4.09 -13.36 -22.28
CA LEU A 108 3.77 -13.52 -20.87
C LEU A 108 2.79 -12.45 -20.37
N LEU A 109 2.79 -11.28 -21.01
CA LEU A 109 1.85 -10.19 -20.77
C LEU A 109 1.22 -9.71 -22.08
N PRO A 110 -0.11 -9.54 -22.15
CA PRO A 110 -0.77 -8.97 -23.33
C PRO A 110 -0.39 -7.49 -23.51
N ALA A 111 -0.01 -7.10 -24.71
CA ALA A 111 0.38 -5.73 -25.02
C ALA A 111 -0.78 -4.72 -24.78
N GLU A 112 -2.00 -5.11 -25.17
CA GLU A 112 -3.19 -4.28 -24.98
C GLU A 112 -3.43 -3.96 -23.50
N LEU A 113 -3.25 -4.93 -22.61
CA LEU A 113 -3.44 -4.78 -21.18
C LEU A 113 -2.49 -3.73 -20.57
N ILE A 114 -1.29 -3.63 -21.11
CA ILE A 114 -0.25 -2.72 -20.61
C ILE A 114 -0.39 -1.34 -21.26
N PHE A 115 -0.43 -1.28 -22.59
CA PHE A 115 -0.35 0.01 -23.31
C PHE A 115 -1.68 0.80 -23.31
N GLN A 116 -2.82 0.14 -23.11
CA GLN A 116 -4.11 0.82 -22.91
C GLN A 116 -4.34 1.23 -21.44
N ASN A 117 -3.47 0.80 -20.53
CA ASN A 117 -3.62 1.14 -19.13
C ASN A 117 -3.26 2.61 -18.87
N LYS A 118 -4.18 3.35 -18.24
CA LYS A 118 -3.98 4.75 -17.86
C LYS A 118 -2.72 4.98 -17.01
N ASN A 119 -2.31 3.98 -16.23
CA ASN A 119 -1.15 4.07 -15.37
C ASN A 119 0.16 3.70 -16.07
N TYR A 120 0.12 3.24 -17.33
CA TYR A 120 1.33 3.08 -18.13
C TYR A 120 1.70 4.45 -18.73
N LEU A 121 2.81 5.01 -18.28
CA LEU A 121 3.27 6.34 -18.70
C LEU A 121 4.32 6.20 -19.79
N LEU A 122 3.93 6.48 -21.05
CA LEU A 122 4.84 6.43 -22.19
C LEU A 122 6.10 7.30 -22.00
N PRO A 123 6.05 8.52 -21.41
CA PRO A 123 7.26 9.30 -21.12
C PRO A 123 8.28 8.60 -20.19
N CYS A 124 7.86 7.58 -19.45
CA CYS A 124 8.74 6.77 -18.61
C CYS A 124 9.39 5.61 -19.36
N HIS A 125 9.05 5.37 -20.65
CA HIS A 125 9.72 4.35 -21.45
C HIS A 125 11.22 4.67 -21.57
N GLN A 126 12.06 3.65 -21.38
CA GLN A 126 13.52 3.74 -21.27
C GLN A 126 14.03 4.62 -20.10
N LEU A 127 13.15 4.96 -19.16
CA LEU A 127 13.59 5.55 -17.89
C LEU A 127 14.39 4.49 -17.11
N VAL A 128 15.61 4.85 -16.72
CA VAL A 128 16.42 4.02 -15.82
C VAL A 128 16.51 4.77 -14.49
N PRO A 129 15.70 4.39 -13.49
CA PRO A 129 15.78 5.00 -12.16
C PRO A 129 17.15 4.75 -11.55
N THR A 130 17.55 5.59 -10.60
CA THR A 130 18.80 5.42 -9.84
C THR A 130 18.84 4.01 -9.24
N HIS A 131 19.97 3.35 -9.35
CA HIS A 131 20.19 1.94 -8.97
C HIS A 131 19.25 0.94 -9.69
N GLN A 132 18.62 1.33 -10.81
CA GLN A 132 17.63 0.53 -11.54
C GLN A 132 16.44 0.11 -10.67
N GLN A 133 16.14 0.87 -9.63
CA GLN A 133 15.17 0.51 -8.60
C GLN A 133 13.82 1.18 -8.87
N TRP A 134 12.84 0.39 -9.33
CA TRP A 134 11.50 0.85 -9.61
C TRP A 134 10.59 0.87 -8.37
N LEU A 135 10.78 -0.05 -7.43
CA LEU A 135 9.97 -0.15 -6.23
C LEU A 135 10.84 -0.12 -4.96
N SER A 136 11.16 1.08 -4.49
CA SER A 136 11.80 1.26 -3.18
C SER A 136 10.84 0.96 -2.04
N LEU A 137 9.59 1.40 -2.17
CA LEU A 137 8.52 1.14 -1.20
C LEU A 137 7.37 0.39 -1.87
N LEU A 138 6.80 -0.57 -1.16
CA LEU A 138 5.59 -1.28 -1.58
C LEU A 138 4.70 -1.49 -0.36
N ALA A 139 3.42 -1.17 -0.48
CA ALA A 139 2.43 -1.66 0.47
C ALA A 139 1.63 -2.81 -0.19
N VAL A 140 1.37 -3.86 0.58
CA VAL A 140 0.64 -5.05 0.12
C VAL A 140 -0.57 -5.23 1.01
N ASP A 141 -1.76 -5.22 0.41
CA ASP A 141 -3.02 -5.43 1.10
C ASP A 141 -3.40 -6.91 1.08
N ILE A 142 -3.57 -7.47 2.27
CA ILE A 142 -3.70 -8.89 2.51
C ILE A 142 -4.96 -9.14 3.33
N GLY A 143 -5.84 -9.99 2.81
CA GLY A 143 -6.97 -10.55 3.55
C GLY A 143 -6.61 -11.91 4.12
N ARG A 144 -7.30 -12.30 5.20
CA ARG A 144 -7.26 -13.66 5.74
C ARG A 144 -8.65 -14.26 5.57
N ASP A 145 -8.70 -15.47 5.02
CA ASP A 145 -9.95 -16.21 4.88
C ASP A 145 -10.34 -16.96 6.17
N ALA A 146 -11.53 -17.54 6.17
CA ALA A 146 -12.03 -18.36 7.29
C ALA A 146 -11.19 -19.63 7.54
N ALA A 147 -10.39 -20.08 6.55
CA ALA A 147 -9.43 -21.16 6.72
C ALA A 147 -8.11 -20.69 7.36
N GLY A 148 -7.96 -19.39 7.62
CA GLY A 148 -6.76 -18.77 8.19
C GLY A 148 -5.65 -18.53 7.17
N GLN A 149 -5.94 -18.68 5.88
CA GLN A 149 -4.99 -18.47 4.79
C GLN A 149 -4.92 -16.98 4.45
N PHE A 150 -3.70 -16.45 4.38
CA PHE A 150 -3.47 -15.09 3.92
C PHE A 150 -3.41 -15.03 2.40
N CYS A 151 -4.09 -14.04 1.80
CA CYS A 151 -4.17 -13.85 0.37
C CYS A 151 -4.04 -12.36 0.02
N VAL A 152 -3.18 -12.02 -0.92
CA VAL A 152 -3.00 -10.65 -1.42
C VAL A 152 -4.13 -10.31 -2.38
N TYR A 153 -4.77 -9.14 -2.18
CA TYR A 153 -5.81 -8.65 -3.08
C TYR A 153 -5.49 -7.31 -3.75
N ALA A 154 -4.47 -6.59 -3.26
CA ALA A 154 -3.98 -5.37 -3.90
C ALA A 154 -2.52 -5.08 -3.54
N ASP A 155 -1.85 -4.38 -4.44
CA ASP A 155 -0.54 -3.79 -4.26
C ASP A 155 -0.65 -2.28 -4.37
N GLN A 156 0.12 -1.53 -3.59
CA GLN A 156 0.16 -0.08 -3.58
C GLN A 156 1.61 0.37 -3.72
N SER A 157 1.94 0.94 -4.85
CA SER A 157 3.30 1.32 -5.19
C SER A 157 3.45 2.80 -5.52
N GLN A 158 2.38 3.43 -6.01
CA GLN A 158 2.42 4.85 -6.38
C GLN A 158 2.64 5.75 -5.16
N MET A 159 1.83 5.54 -4.13
CA MET A 159 1.88 6.25 -2.85
C MET A 159 1.52 5.25 -1.74
N PRO A 160 2.46 4.43 -1.27
CA PRO A 160 2.17 3.40 -0.27
C PRO A 160 1.87 4.04 1.09
N ALA A 161 0.66 4.59 1.23
CA ALA A 161 0.18 5.29 2.42
C ALA A 161 -0.08 4.34 3.59
N GLY A 162 0.12 4.83 4.81
CA GLY A 162 -0.11 4.10 6.06
C GLY A 162 1.10 3.93 6.96
N LEU A 163 2.32 4.15 6.47
CA LEU A 163 3.56 4.03 7.27
C LEU A 163 3.54 4.95 8.50
N GLY A 164 3.13 6.20 8.31
CA GLY A 164 3.03 7.17 9.40
C GLY A 164 1.93 6.81 10.38
N PHE A 165 0.82 6.29 9.90
CA PHE A 165 -0.25 5.81 10.78
C PHE A 165 0.18 4.61 11.62
N VAL A 166 0.87 3.62 11.04
CA VAL A 166 1.40 2.49 11.84
C VAL A 166 2.33 2.98 12.94
N LEU A 167 3.21 3.92 12.62
CA LEU A 167 4.14 4.48 13.60
C LEU A 167 3.40 5.21 14.72
N GLU A 168 2.48 6.12 14.38
CA GLU A 168 1.70 6.88 15.36
C GLU A 168 0.78 5.99 16.21
N HIS A 169 0.08 5.06 15.59
CA HIS A 169 -0.75 4.09 16.31
C HIS A 169 0.09 3.27 17.31
N ARG A 170 1.31 2.88 16.91
CA ARG A 170 2.21 2.16 17.80
C ARG A 170 2.70 3.03 18.96
N LEU A 171 2.98 4.30 18.71
CA LEU A 171 3.40 5.24 19.76
C LEU A 171 2.27 5.52 20.73
N ALA A 172 1.07 5.83 20.23
CA ALA A 172 -0.12 6.07 21.04
C ALA A 172 -0.50 4.84 21.87
N PHE A 173 -0.50 3.66 21.26
CA PHE A 173 -0.79 2.40 21.96
C PHE A 173 0.26 2.09 23.05
N ASN A 174 1.54 2.36 22.78
CA ASN A 174 2.60 2.20 23.80
C ASN A 174 2.43 3.15 24.98
N HIS A 175 1.99 4.37 24.71
CA HIS A 175 1.77 5.36 25.76
C HIS A 175 0.59 5.00 26.66
N CYS A 176 -0.52 4.59 26.05
CA CYS A 176 -1.76 4.29 26.78
C CYS A 176 -1.75 2.90 27.44
N ILE A 177 -1.15 1.89 26.78
CA ILE A 177 -1.24 0.47 27.20
C ILE A 177 0.16 -0.17 27.20
N GLY A 178 1.15 0.53 27.75
CA GLY A 178 2.56 0.10 27.75
C GLY A 178 2.81 -1.25 28.41
N GLU A 179 2.10 -1.59 29.50
CA GLU A 179 2.23 -2.85 30.22
C GLU A 179 1.84 -4.06 29.36
N LEU A 180 0.72 -3.95 28.63
CA LEU A 180 0.28 -5.00 27.71
C LEU A 180 1.31 -5.25 26.60
N ASN A 181 1.87 -4.17 26.06
CA ASN A 181 2.88 -4.26 25.01
C ASN A 181 4.16 -4.98 25.40
N HIS A 182 4.56 -4.92 26.68
CA HIS A 182 5.70 -5.67 27.18
C HIS A 182 5.41 -7.17 27.27
N SER A 183 4.17 -7.55 27.57
CA SER A 183 3.79 -8.94 27.74
C SER A 183 3.59 -9.70 26.44
N ILE A 184 3.02 -9.06 25.40
CA ILE A 184 2.71 -9.71 24.11
C ILE A 184 3.89 -9.77 23.12
N GLY A 185 5.08 -9.28 23.49
CA GLY A 185 6.30 -9.40 22.68
C GLY A 185 6.23 -8.67 21.34
N LYS A 186 6.44 -7.36 21.31
CA LYS A 186 6.38 -6.57 20.08
C LYS A 186 7.71 -6.45 19.35
N SER A 187 7.66 -6.49 18.05
CA SER A 187 8.79 -6.12 17.20
C SER A 187 8.97 -4.60 17.14
N GLN A 188 10.23 -4.15 17.11
CA GLN A 188 10.57 -2.73 17.10
C GLN A 188 10.55 -2.16 15.68
N LEU A 189 9.75 -1.11 15.45
CA LEU A 189 9.65 -0.43 14.14
C LEU A 189 10.91 0.39 13.81
N ALA A 190 11.63 0.89 14.81
CA ALA A 190 12.76 1.80 14.63
C ALA A 190 13.83 1.29 13.65
N GLY A 191 14.10 -0.03 13.64
CA GLY A 191 15.06 -0.64 12.71
C GLY A 191 14.65 -0.48 11.23
N PHE A 192 13.36 -0.57 10.93
CA PHE A 192 12.85 -0.38 9.59
C PHE A 192 12.96 1.09 9.15
N PHE A 193 12.53 2.03 9.99
CA PHE A 193 12.61 3.46 9.67
C PHE A 193 14.05 3.95 9.54
N ARG A 194 14.98 3.40 10.31
CA ARG A 194 16.42 3.67 10.13
C ARG A 194 16.92 3.17 8.76
N LYS A 195 16.48 1.98 8.31
CA LYS A 195 16.81 1.50 6.96
C LYS A 195 16.21 2.39 5.89
N LEU A 196 14.97 2.87 6.08
CA LEU A 196 14.31 3.81 5.18
C LEU A 196 15.11 5.11 5.06
N GLN A 197 15.57 5.71 6.18
CA GLN A 197 16.45 6.88 6.17
C GLN A 197 17.76 6.62 5.40
N LEU A 198 18.37 5.45 5.58
CA LEU A 198 19.60 5.09 4.87
C LEU A 198 19.37 4.97 3.35
N VAL A 199 18.26 4.37 2.90
CA VAL A 199 17.90 4.29 1.48
C VAL A 199 17.82 5.68 0.87
N PHE A 200 17.20 6.64 1.56
CA PHE A 200 17.11 8.03 1.07
C PHE A 200 18.47 8.76 1.13
N ALA A 201 19.24 8.58 2.18
CA ALA A 201 20.54 9.23 2.32
C ALA A 201 21.55 8.76 1.28
N GLN A 202 21.45 7.54 0.79
CA GLN A 202 22.34 6.94 -0.21
C GLN A 202 21.85 7.12 -1.65
N GLY A 203 20.62 7.63 -1.83
CA GLY A 203 19.83 7.53 -3.04
C GLY A 203 20.49 7.93 -4.35
N THR A 204 21.34 8.97 -4.44
CA THR A 204 21.99 9.36 -5.70
C THR A 204 23.42 8.86 -5.83
N GLY A 205 24.09 8.52 -4.74
CA GLY A 205 25.52 8.19 -4.75
C GLY A 205 26.46 9.35 -5.18
N HIS A 206 25.91 10.49 -5.60
CA HIS A 206 26.62 11.61 -6.22
C HIS A 206 26.55 12.91 -5.39
N THR A 207 26.52 12.83 -4.08
CA THR A 207 26.68 14.03 -3.26
C THR A 207 28.10 14.56 -3.38
N ALA A 208 28.25 15.87 -3.68
CA ALA A 208 29.54 16.51 -3.65
C ALA A 208 30.25 16.25 -2.31
N GLU A 209 31.56 15.98 -2.34
CA GLU A 209 32.32 15.66 -1.13
C GLU A 209 32.05 16.68 -0.01
N GLY A 210 31.62 16.19 1.15
CA GLY A 210 31.34 17.00 2.33
C GLY A 210 29.94 17.63 2.41
N ARG A 211 29.07 17.50 1.39
CA ARG A 211 27.68 17.96 1.46
C ARG A 211 26.76 16.87 1.99
N ARG A 212 25.93 17.20 2.97
CA ARG A 212 24.82 16.32 3.38
C ARG A 212 23.78 16.24 2.27
N PRO A 213 23.30 15.04 1.88
CA PRO A 213 22.23 14.91 0.89
C PRO A 213 20.95 15.58 1.40
N LEU A 214 20.28 16.35 0.54
CA LEU A 214 18.97 16.90 0.82
C LEU A 214 17.90 15.90 0.39
N CYS A 215 17.28 15.28 1.39
CA CYS A 215 16.16 14.37 1.22
C CYS A 215 14.86 15.10 1.49
N GLY A 216 13.81 14.82 0.68
CA GLY A 216 12.53 15.44 0.84
C GLY A 216 11.36 14.46 0.71
N LEU A 217 10.23 14.86 1.29
CA LEU A 217 8.93 14.26 1.08
C LEU A 217 8.07 15.23 0.28
N LEU A 218 7.67 14.84 -0.92
CA LEU A 218 6.84 15.64 -1.81
C LEU A 218 5.36 15.37 -1.55
N THR A 219 4.63 16.40 -1.14
CA THR A 219 3.21 16.31 -0.76
C THR A 219 2.33 17.18 -1.66
N GLN A 220 1.05 16.82 -1.77
CA GLN A 220 0.00 17.68 -2.38
C GLN A 220 -0.40 18.87 -1.47
N GLY A 221 0.00 18.85 -0.20
CA GLY A 221 -0.28 19.90 0.77
C GLY A 221 -1.47 19.62 1.68
N LYS A 222 -1.85 20.64 2.45
CA LYS A 222 -2.83 20.54 3.54
C LYS A 222 -4.25 20.10 3.13
N ARG A 223 -4.56 20.09 1.84
CA ARG A 223 -5.84 19.61 1.32
C ARG A 223 -5.86 18.08 1.07
N ASP A 224 -4.70 17.44 1.19
CA ASP A 224 -4.60 15.99 1.08
C ASP A 224 -5.07 15.34 2.37
N ALA A 225 -5.95 14.36 2.28
CA ALA A 225 -6.44 13.59 3.43
C ALA A 225 -5.31 12.90 4.21
N ALA A 226 -4.21 12.54 3.54
CA ALA A 226 -3.03 11.93 4.13
C ALA A 226 -1.97 12.95 4.60
N TYR A 227 -2.25 14.25 4.58
CA TYR A 227 -1.26 15.29 4.93
C TYR A 227 -0.64 15.11 6.31
N PHE A 228 -1.43 14.64 7.28
CA PHE A 228 -0.89 14.29 8.61
C PHE A 228 0.27 13.29 8.46
N GLU A 229 0.04 12.19 7.73
CA GLU A 229 1.06 11.17 7.52
C GLU A 229 2.32 11.75 6.87
N HIS A 230 2.16 12.61 5.86
CA HIS A 230 3.26 13.24 5.15
C HIS A 230 4.12 14.10 6.08
N ALA A 231 3.48 14.97 6.86
CA ALA A 231 4.15 15.84 7.82
C ALA A 231 4.82 15.04 8.95
N PHE A 232 4.11 14.04 9.47
CA PHE A 232 4.61 13.18 10.54
C PHE A 232 5.83 12.36 10.11
N LEU A 233 5.77 11.74 8.92
CA LEU A 233 6.89 10.99 8.36
C LEU A 233 8.09 11.90 8.06
N ALA A 234 7.86 13.07 7.45
CA ALA A 234 8.94 14.01 7.16
C ALA A 234 9.68 14.42 8.44
N ASN A 235 8.93 14.73 9.50
CA ASN A 235 9.50 15.06 10.80
C ASN A 235 10.25 13.88 11.44
N TYR A 236 9.65 12.67 11.43
CA TYR A 236 10.26 11.50 12.04
C TYR A 236 11.53 11.03 11.31
N LEU A 237 11.55 11.15 9.99
CA LEU A 237 12.68 10.77 9.15
C LEU A 237 13.76 11.87 9.05
N ASP A 238 13.55 13.04 9.65
CA ASP A 238 14.42 14.22 9.53
C ASP A 238 14.69 14.61 8.06
N ILE A 239 13.62 14.65 7.25
CA ILE A 239 13.65 15.06 5.84
C ILE A 239 12.73 16.25 5.60
N ALA A 240 13.00 17.02 4.55
CA ALA A 240 12.24 18.23 4.26
C ALA A 240 10.85 17.90 3.69
N LEU A 241 9.79 18.49 4.24
CA LEU A 241 8.46 18.46 3.62
C LEU A 241 8.42 19.50 2.50
N MET A 242 8.14 19.06 1.26
CA MET A 242 8.24 19.89 0.05
C MET A 242 6.92 19.90 -0.72
N HIS A 243 6.61 21.02 -1.37
CA HIS A 243 5.56 21.14 -2.35
C HIS A 243 6.14 21.37 -3.74
N SER A 244 5.41 21.02 -4.80
CA SER A 244 5.87 21.26 -6.18
C SER A 244 6.22 22.72 -6.44
N ALA A 245 5.51 23.68 -5.84
CA ALA A 245 5.77 25.11 -5.96
C ALA A 245 7.12 25.55 -5.36
N ASP A 246 7.66 24.78 -4.39
CA ASP A 246 8.95 25.06 -3.75
C ASP A 246 10.12 24.57 -4.59
N LEU A 247 9.84 23.76 -5.61
CA LEU A 247 10.84 23.11 -6.43
C LEU A 247 11.05 23.85 -7.75
N MET A 248 12.21 23.71 -8.35
CA MET A 248 12.52 24.11 -9.71
C MET A 248 13.56 23.20 -10.34
N PHE A 249 13.44 23.00 -11.64
CA PHE A 249 14.45 22.31 -12.43
C PHE A 249 15.48 23.31 -12.95
N LYS A 250 16.76 23.01 -12.75
CA LYS A 250 17.86 23.83 -13.24
C LYS A 250 19.11 22.96 -13.43
N ASP A 251 19.81 23.14 -14.54
CA ASP A 251 21.10 22.49 -14.84
C ASP A 251 21.04 20.95 -14.69
N GLY A 252 19.91 20.34 -15.10
CA GLY A 252 19.71 18.89 -15.06
C GLY A 252 19.28 18.32 -13.71
N ALA A 253 19.18 19.11 -12.68
CA ALA A 253 18.84 18.71 -11.33
C ALA A 253 17.59 19.42 -10.80
N LEU A 254 17.00 18.85 -9.76
CA LEU A 254 15.90 19.43 -9.01
C LEU A 254 16.43 20.24 -7.83
N TRP A 255 15.91 21.45 -7.65
CA TRP A 255 16.34 22.38 -6.62
C TRP A 255 15.18 22.84 -5.74
N LEU A 256 15.40 22.86 -4.43
CA LEU A 256 14.49 23.45 -3.45
C LEU A 256 14.82 24.95 -3.32
N LYS A 257 13.81 25.80 -3.43
CA LYS A 257 13.91 27.25 -3.17
C LYS A 257 13.88 27.49 -1.67
N THR A 258 14.95 28.04 -1.11
CA THR A 258 15.04 28.37 0.32
C THR A 258 15.34 29.87 0.49
N VAL A 259 15.16 30.38 1.68
CA VAL A 259 15.51 31.79 2.03
C VAL A 259 17.01 32.10 1.87
N THR A 260 17.85 31.08 1.90
CA THR A 260 19.31 31.20 1.72
C THR A 260 19.77 30.93 0.29
N GLY A 261 18.85 30.60 -0.63
CA GLY A 261 19.14 30.29 -2.03
C GLY A 261 18.64 28.91 -2.44
N LEU A 262 19.16 28.40 -3.53
CA LEU A 262 18.78 27.12 -4.09
C LEU A 262 19.61 25.99 -3.45
N GLN A 263 18.96 24.90 -3.06
CA GLN A 263 19.60 23.69 -2.56
C GLN A 263 19.17 22.51 -3.46
N GLN A 264 20.16 21.78 -3.98
CA GLN A 264 19.89 20.61 -4.81
C GLN A 264 19.23 19.51 -3.99
N VAL A 265 18.12 18.96 -4.51
CA VAL A 265 17.40 17.81 -3.94
C VAL A 265 18.04 16.54 -4.48
N ASP A 266 18.51 15.68 -3.58
CA ASP A 266 19.18 14.41 -3.95
C ASP A 266 18.21 13.23 -3.96
N SER A 267 17.26 13.22 -3.01
CA SER A 267 16.33 12.11 -2.85
C SER A 267 14.93 12.61 -2.54
N LEU A 268 13.93 11.96 -3.11
CA LEU A 268 12.54 12.36 -2.98
C LEU A 268 11.65 11.16 -2.65
N MET A 269 10.98 11.19 -1.51
CA MET A 269 9.84 10.35 -1.19
C MET A 269 8.59 10.99 -1.75
N ARG A 270 7.91 10.33 -2.66
CA ARG A 270 6.84 10.94 -3.41
C ARG A 270 5.47 10.50 -2.89
N TYR A 271 4.67 11.48 -2.47
CA TYR A 271 3.24 11.33 -2.15
C TYR A 271 2.37 12.18 -3.08
N LEU A 272 2.67 12.08 -4.39
CA LEU A 272 1.89 12.66 -5.48
C LEU A 272 1.49 11.56 -6.46
N PRO A 273 0.27 11.61 -7.04
CA PRO A 273 -0.09 10.77 -8.18
C PRO A 273 0.93 10.92 -9.32
N ASP A 274 1.21 9.84 -10.03
CA ASP A 274 2.18 9.82 -11.13
C ASP A 274 1.97 10.96 -12.13
N ALA A 275 0.73 11.12 -12.61
CA ALA A 275 0.39 12.17 -13.58
C ALA A 275 0.68 13.60 -13.06
N ARG A 276 0.68 13.81 -11.75
CA ARG A 276 0.92 15.14 -11.14
C ARG A 276 2.38 15.40 -10.78
N CYS A 277 3.31 14.52 -11.15
CA CYS A 277 4.71 14.69 -10.79
C CYS A 277 5.43 15.71 -11.68
N ASP A 278 5.14 15.70 -12.98
CA ASP A 278 5.79 16.59 -13.95
C ASP A 278 4.76 17.24 -14.88
N ALA A 279 4.60 18.56 -14.73
CA ALA A 279 3.66 19.35 -15.55
C ALA A 279 4.09 19.50 -17.02
N LEU A 280 5.35 19.20 -17.35
CA LEU A 280 5.84 19.31 -18.72
C LEU A 280 5.61 18.01 -19.52
N GLU A 281 5.83 16.86 -18.89
CA GLU A 281 5.88 15.58 -19.60
C GLU A 281 4.70 14.65 -19.28
N LEU A 282 4.02 14.80 -18.13
CA LEU A 282 2.99 13.87 -17.69
C LEU A 282 1.57 14.45 -17.78
N ASP A 283 1.35 15.61 -17.20
CA ASP A 283 0.03 16.27 -17.22
C ASP A 283 0.22 17.80 -17.20
N PRO A 284 0.03 18.47 -18.35
CA PRO A 284 0.24 19.92 -18.49
C PRO A 284 -0.73 20.75 -17.64
N ASP A 285 -1.88 20.18 -17.25
CA ASP A 285 -2.86 20.84 -16.39
C ASP A 285 -2.56 20.66 -14.90
N SER A 286 -1.52 19.88 -14.57
CA SER A 286 -1.11 19.63 -13.20
C SER A 286 -0.23 20.76 -12.65
N THR A 287 -0.14 20.81 -11.31
CA THR A 287 0.81 21.68 -10.58
C THR A 287 2.13 20.97 -10.29
N GLY A 288 2.48 19.93 -11.06
CA GLY A 288 3.71 19.17 -10.93
C GLY A 288 4.97 19.99 -11.20
N THR A 289 6.10 19.49 -10.79
CA THR A 289 7.40 20.14 -10.98
C THR A 289 7.94 19.80 -12.36
N ALA A 290 7.90 20.77 -13.30
CA ALA A 290 8.47 20.59 -14.64
C ALA A 290 9.95 20.18 -14.56
N GLY A 291 10.32 19.13 -15.29
CA GLY A 291 11.68 18.56 -15.32
C GLY A 291 12.01 17.58 -14.20
N LEU A 292 11.05 17.17 -13.37
CA LEU A 292 11.24 16.12 -12.38
C LEU A 292 11.66 14.81 -13.06
N LEU A 293 10.96 14.40 -14.11
CA LEU A 293 11.30 13.22 -14.89
C LEU A 293 12.71 13.32 -15.51
N GLN A 294 13.07 14.50 -16.02
CA GLN A 294 14.38 14.74 -16.58
C GLN A 294 15.50 14.62 -15.53
N SER A 295 15.26 15.07 -14.29
CA SER A 295 16.21 14.90 -13.21
C SER A 295 16.46 13.42 -12.87
N ILE A 296 15.43 12.58 -12.95
CA ILE A 296 15.56 11.13 -12.77
C ILE A 296 16.36 10.52 -13.95
N ARG A 297 16.06 10.89 -15.21
CA ARG A 297 16.79 10.41 -16.40
C ARG A 297 18.28 10.75 -16.35
N GLN A 298 18.61 11.91 -15.78
CA GLN A 298 20.00 12.33 -15.63
C GLN A 298 20.68 11.77 -14.38
N GLN A 299 20.02 10.88 -13.66
CA GLN A 299 20.54 10.26 -12.43
C GLN A 299 20.89 11.30 -11.34
N GLN A 300 20.27 12.48 -11.39
CA GLN A 300 20.49 13.56 -10.42
C GLN A 300 19.48 13.53 -9.27
N LEU A 301 18.44 12.69 -9.37
CA LEU A 301 17.40 12.55 -8.37
C LEU A 301 17.07 11.08 -8.15
N PHE A 302 17.22 10.62 -6.90
CA PHE A 302 16.62 9.37 -6.47
C PHE A 302 15.15 9.62 -6.11
N CYS A 303 14.22 8.93 -6.75
CA CYS A 303 12.80 9.07 -6.49
C CYS A 303 12.20 7.72 -6.05
N ALA A 304 11.64 7.68 -4.87
CA ALA A 304 10.97 6.50 -4.34
C ALA A 304 9.45 6.75 -4.22
N ASN A 305 8.60 6.12 -5.03
CA ASN A 305 8.94 5.38 -6.25
C ASN A 305 8.87 6.33 -7.46
N PRO A 306 9.60 6.05 -8.54
CA PRO A 306 9.53 6.91 -9.73
C PRO A 306 8.14 6.89 -10.37
N PRO A 307 7.76 7.93 -11.15
CA PRO A 307 6.54 7.91 -11.96
C PRO A 307 6.53 6.68 -12.90
N GLY A 308 5.36 6.08 -13.07
CA GLY A 308 5.17 4.80 -13.76
C GLY A 308 4.95 3.62 -12.81
N ALA A 309 5.31 3.75 -11.54
CA ALA A 309 5.06 2.72 -10.54
C ALA A 309 3.56 2.39 -10.38
N ALA A 310 2.67 3.35 -10.59
CA ALA A 310 1.21 3.17 -10.50
C ALA A 310 0.63 2.05 -11.37
N LEU A 311 1.37 1.57 -12.36
CA LEU A 311 0.95 0.41 -13.16
C LEU A 311 0.69 -0.82 -12.28
N VAL A 312 1.47 -1.02 -11.21
CA VAL A 312 1.26 -2.08 -10.23
C VAL A 312 -0.08 -1.94 -9.50
N ASP A 313 -0.42 -0.71 -9.08
CA ASP A 313 -1.66 -0.43 -8.34
C ASP A 313 -2.93 -0.71 -9.17
N SER A 314 -2.79 -0.78 -10.48
CA SER A 314 -3.92 -1.06 -11.39
C SER A 314 -4.48 -2.47 -11.24
N GLY A 315 -3.74 -3.40 -10.63
CA GLY A 315 -4.12 -4.80 -10.49
C GLY A 315 -3.98 -5.62 -11.79
N VAL A 316 -3.54 -5.02 -12.91
CA VAL A 316 -3.41 -5.69 -14.22
C VAL A 316 -2.41 -6.85 -14.21
N LEU A 317 -1.46 -6.82 -13.30
CA LEU A 317 -0.45 -7.86 -13.16
C LEU A 317 -0.94 -9.07 -12.36
N LEU A 318 -1.99 -8.93 -11.54
CA LEU A 318 -2.45 -9.98 -10.63
C LEU A 318 -2.72 -11.33 -11.32
N PRO A 319 -3.42 -11.38 -12.49
CA PRO A 319 -3.68 -12.64 -13.19
C PRO A 319 -2.41 -13.37 -13.63
N PHE A 320 -1.33 -12.63 -13.87
CA PHE A 320 -0.10 -13.12 -14.49
C PHE A 320 1.03 -13.37 -13.48
N LEU A 321 0.90 -12.92 -12.24
CA LEU A 321 1.98 -12.99 -11.25
C LEU A 321 2.58 -14.38 -11.04
N PRO A 322 1.81 -15.49 -11.01
CA PRO A 322 2.41 -16.82 -10.88
C PRO A 322 3.35 -17.16 -12.05
N ALA A 323 2.94 -16.86 -13.29
CA ALA A 323 3.76 -17.10 -14.48
C ALA A 323 4.98 -16.15 -14.53
N LEU A 324 4.81 -14.89 -14.15
CA LEU A 324 5.88 -13.90 -14.05
C LEU A 324 6.91 -14.29 -12.98
N CYS A 325 6.47 -14.80 -11.83
CA CYS A 325 7.33 -15.26 -10.75
C CYS A 325 8.19 -16.44 -11.24
N GLN A 326 7.58 -17.40 -11.90
CA GLN A 326 8.31 -18.53 -12.49
C GLN A 326 9.30 -18.08 -13.56
N ALA A 327 8.91 -17.12 -14.42
CA ALA A 327 9.78 -16.67 -15.53
C ALA A 327 10.97 -15.81 -15.05
N LEU A 328 10.76 -14.93 -14.07
CA LEU A 328 11.76 -13.95 -13.63
C LEU A 328 12.60 -14.43 -12.44
N LEU A 329 12.01 -15.17 -11.50
CA LEU A 329 12.68 -15.62 -10.28
C LEU A 329 12.96 -17.13 -10.29
N ASN A 330 12.36 -17.90 -11.21
CA ASN A 330 12.35 -19.36 -11.19
C ASN A 330 11.82 -19.95 -9.87
N GLU A 331 10.81 -19.29 -9.30
CA GLU A 331 10.20 -19.63 -8.03
C GLU A 331 8.66 -19.69 -8.16
N GLU A 332 8.01 -20.42 -7.26
CA GLU A 332 6.57 -20.30 -7.05
C GLU A 332 6.25 -19.07 -6.19
N LEU A 333 5.03 -18.52 -6.37
CA LEU A 333 4.59 -17.38 -5.61
C LEU A 333 4.30 -17.77 -4.15
N LEU A 334 5.06 -17.22 -3.21
CA LEU A 334 4.98 -17.59 -1.77
C LEU A 334 3.68 -17.15 -1.09
N LEU A 335 3.14 -15.99 -1.50
CA LEU A 335 1.84 -15.53 -1.02
C LEU A 335 0.83 -15.64 -2.16
N PRO A 336 -0.27 -16.40 -1.97
CA PRO A 336 -1.32 -16.49 -2.97
C PRO A 336 -1.95 -15.12 -3.21
N THR A 337 -2.40 -14.92 -4.44
CA THR A 337 -3.12 -13.71 -4.85
C THR A 337 -4.59 -14.04 -5.01
N ALA A 338 -5.50 -13.11 -4.70
CA ALA A 338 -6.91 -13.23 -5.03
C ALA A 338 -7.05 -13.59 -6.51
N ALA A 339 -7.91 -14.54 -6.82
CA ALA A 339 -8.13 -14.95 -8.20
C ALA A 339 -8.52 -13.72 -9.03
N ALA A 340 -7.73 -13.44 -10.06
CA ALA A 340 -7.91 -12.30 -10.93
C ALA A 340 -7.94 -12.74 -12.37
N PHE A 341 -8.74 -12.07 -13.20
CA PHE A 341 -9.02 -12.45 -14.57
C PHE A 341 -8.92 -11.24 -15.48
N TRP A 342 -8.28 -11.39 -16.60
CA TRP A 342 -8.34 -10.41 -17.68
C TRP A 342 -9.47 -10.78 -18.63
N CYS A 343 -10.49 -9.91 -18.71
CA CYS A 343 -11.71 -10.18 -19.48
C CYS A 343 -11.48 -10.20 -21.00
N GLY A 344 -10.29 -9.80 -21.49
CA GLY A 344 -9.89 -9.96 -22.88
C GLY A 344 -9.77 -11.43 -23.35
N GLN A 345 -9.74 -12.40 -22.43
CA GLN A 345 -9.81 -13.83 -22.75
C GLN A 345 -11.25 -14.31 -22.66
N PRO A 346 -11.85 -14.87 -23.75
CA PRO A 346 -13.28 -15.23 -23.79
C PRO A 346 -13.73 -16.17 -22.68
N GLU A 347 -12.90 -17.13 -22.30
CA GLU A 347 -13.20 -18.09 -21.22
C GLU A 347 -13.25 -17.39 -19.85
N GLN A 348 -12.32 -16.47 -19.58
CA GLN A 348 -12.27 -15.71 -18.36
C GLN A 348 -13.43 -14.72 -18.27
N LEU A 349 -13.79 -14.07 -19.39
CA LEU A 349 -14.97 -13.21 -19.46
C LEU A 349 -16.26 -13.97 -19.11
N GLN A 350 -16.47 -15.16 -19.66
CA GLN A 350 -17.63 -15.99 -19.35
C GLN A 350 -17.66 -16.39 -17.87
N GLN A 351 -16.52 -16.71 -17.28
CA GLN A 351 -16.42 -17.02 -15.86
C GLN A 351 -16.82 -15.81 -15.00
N VAL A 352 -16.34 -14.61 -15.34
CA VAL A 352 -16.71 -13.38 -14.63
C VAL A 352 -18.19 -13.06 -14.78
N LEU A 353 -18.75 -13.17 -15.99
CA LEU A 353 -20.17 -12.90 -16.24
C LEU A 353 -21.11 -13.89 -15.55
N SER A 354 -20.67 -15.12 -15.29
CA SER A 354 -21.48 -16.13 -14.60
C SER A 354 -21.71 -15.81 -13.11
N ASP A 355 -20.85 -15.01 -12.48
CA ASP A 355 -20.92 -14.65 -11.05
C ASP A 355 -20.29 -13.28 -10.79
N VAL A 356 -20.74 -12.26 -11.53
CA VAL A 356 -20.14 -10.91 -11.53
C VAL A 356 -20.12 -10.27 -10.14
N SER A 357 -21.07 -10.62 -9.27
CA SER A 357 -21.17 -10.09 -7.90
C SER A 357 -20.03 -10.52 -6.97
N SER A 358 -19.33 -11.60 -7.32
CA SER A 358 -18.15 -12.08 -6.57
C SER A 358 -16.86 -11.37 -6.94
N TYR A 359 -16.91 -10.39 -7.84
CA TYR A 359 -15.72 -9.70 -8.32
C TYR A 359 -15.81 -8.19 -8.11
N ARG A 360 -14.66 -7.59 -7.82
CA ARG A 360 -14.40 -6.18 -8.07
C ARG A 360 -13.99 -6.03 -9.53
N LEU A 361 -14.76 -5.28 -10.31
CA LEU A 361 -14.44 -4.96 -11.70
C LEU A 361 -13.62 -3.67 -11.76
N ARG A 362 -12.60 -3.62 -12.60
CA ARG A 362 -11.78 -2.44 -12.83
C ARG A 362 -11.56 -2.22 -14.32
N ARG A 363 -11.80 -0.99 -14.77
CA ARG A 363 -11.50 -0.56 -16.13
C ARG A 363 -10.12 0.11 -16.18
N ILE A 364 -9.24 -0.38 -17.04
CA ILE A 364 -7.81 -0.04 -17.03
C ILE A 364 -7.50 1.34 -17.62
N ASP A 365 -8.25 1.78 -18.63
CA ASP A 365 -8.07 3.06 -19.33
C ASP A 365 -8.54 4.28 -18.52
N THR A 366 -9.49 4.10 -17.61
CA THR A 366 -10.01 5.14 -16.73
C THR A 366 -9.59 4.98 -15.28
N ALA A 367 -9.13 3.80 -14.90
CA ALA A 367 -8.87 3.36 -13.52
C ALA A 367 -10.12 3.34 -12.62
N GLN A 368 -11.32 3.40 -13.21
CA GLN A 368 -12.57 3.23 -12.47
C GLN A 368 -12.70 1.81 -11.94
N SER A 369 -13.30 1.68 -10.76
CA SER A 369 -13.51 0.39 -10.09
C SER A 369 -14.93 0.31 -9.55
N TRP A 370 -15.54 -0.87 -9.61
CA TRP A 370 -16.91 -1.09 -9.17
C TRP A 370 -17.03 -2.38 -8.37
N LEU A 371 -17.86 -2.32 -7.33
CA LEU A 371 -18.46 -3.46 -6.68
C LEU A 371 -19.89 -3.59 -7.19
N TRP A 372 -20.24 -4.75 -7.74
CA TRP A 372 -21.56 -4.98 -8.34
C TRP A 372 -22.71 -4.70 -7.39
N THR A 373 -22.53 -5.00 -6.12
CA THR A 373 -23.54 -4.85 -5.06
C THR A 373 -23.81 -3.40 -4.66
N GLU A 374 -22.93 -2.47 -5.00
CA GLU A 374 -23.09 -1.03 -4.72
C GLU A 374 -23.80 -0.29 -5.86
N LEU A 375 -24.01 -0.95 -7.00
CA LEU A 375 -24.60 -0.36 -8.20
C LEU A 375 -26.13 -0.56 -8.21
N ASP A 376 -26.84 0.46 -8.67
CA ASP A 376 -28.26 0.32 -9.01
C ASP A 376 -28.45 -0.49 -10.31
N VAL A 377 -29.69 -0.87 -10.60
CA VAL A 377 -30.04 -1.74 -11.76
C VAL A 377 -29.60 -1.11 -13.09
N GLN A 378 -29.70 0.20 -13.23
CA GLN A 378 -29.32 0.91 -14.46
C GLN A 378 -27.79 0.90 -14.63
N GLN A 379 -27.06 1.19 -13.57
CA GLN A 379 -25.59 1.15 -13.54
C GLN A 379 -25.04 -0.26 -13.80
N GLN A 380 -25.70 -1.30 -13.24
CA GLN A 380 -25.35 -2.70 -13.51
C GLN A 380 -25.52 -3.05 -14.98
N GLN A 381 -26.63 -2.65 -15.61
CA GLN A 381 -26.87 -2.88 -17.03
C GLN A 381 -25.84 -2.14 -17.90
N GLU A 382 -25.53 -0.90 -17.58
CA GLU A 382 -24.54 -0.11 -18.29
C GLU A 382 -23.13 -0.72 -18.18
N LEU A 383 -22.70 -1.12 -16.99
CA LEU A 383 -21.41 -1.77 -16.78
C LEU A 383 -21.33 -3.11 -17.51
N GLN A 384 -22.42 -3.89 -17.53
CA GLN A 384 -22.46 -5.16 -18.26
C GLN A 384 -22.32 -4.95 -19.77
N LEU A 385 -22.98 -3.92 -20.32
CA LEU A 385 -22.84 -3.57 -21.74
C LEU A 385 -21.39 -3.12 -22.07
N GLN A 386 -20.77 -2.31 -21.22
CA GLN A 386 -19.37 -1.90 -21.38
C GLN A 386 -18.42 -3.11 -21.34
N LEU A 387 -18.63 -4.02 -20.38
CA LEU A 387 -17.81 -5.23 -20.23
C LEU A 387 -17.91 -6.16 -21.45
N GLN A 388 -19.09 -6.24 -22.08
CA GLN A 388 -19.28 -7.02 -23.30
C GLN A 388 -18.76 -6.33 -24.55
N ALA A 389 -18.84 -4.99 -24.62
CA ALA A 389 -18.38 -4.22 -25.77
C ALA A 389 -16.85 -4.17 -25.85
N ASP A 390 -16.18 -3.92 -24.74
CA ASP A 390 -14.73 -3.71 -24.67
C ASP A 390 -14.10 -4.57 -23.57
N PRO A 391 -14.17 -5.90 -23.63
CA PRO A 391 -13.72 -6.78 -22.53
C PRO A 391 -12.23 -6.67 -22.26
N THR A 392 -11.40 -6.31 -23.25
CA THR A 392 -9.96 -6.14 -23.10
C THR A 392 -9.58 -5.03 -22.14
N LEU A 393 -10.49 -4.08 -21.89
CA LEU A 393 -10.28 -2.98 -20.96
C LEU A 393 -10.60 -3.33 -19.49
N PHE A 394 -11.02 -4.57 -19.20
CA PHE A 394 -11.48 -4.93 -17.87
C PHE A 394 -10.64 -6.02 -17.21
N ILE A 395 -10.40 -5.82 -15.92
CA ILE A 395 -9.89 -6.82 -14.99
C ILE A 395 -10.95 -7.07 -13.92
N ALA A 396 -11.14 -8.34 -13.60
CA ALA A 396 -12.00 -8.79 -12.52
C ALA A 396 -11.12 -9.42 -11.42
N ILE A 397 -11.22 -8.91 -10.19
CA ILE A 397 -10.49 -9.42 -9.03
C ILE A 397 -11.51 -10.01 -8.06
N ARG A 398 -11.38 -11.29 -7.76
CA ARG A 398 -12.32 -11.99 -6.88
C ARG A 398 -12.26 -11.44 -5.47
N LEU A 399 -13.41 -11.12 -4.90
CA LEU A 399 -13.52 -10.70 -3.52
C LEU A 399 -13.16 -11.86 -2.59
N LEU A 400 -12.33 -11.60 -1.60
CA LEU A 400 -11.94 -12.59 -0.63
C LEU A 400 -13.04 -12.78 0.42
N PRO A 401 -13.33 -14.02 0.81
CA PRO A 401 -14.19 -14.31 1.96
C PRO A 401 -13.41 -14.01 3.23
N LEU A 402 -13.39 -12.72 3.63
CA LEU A 402 -12.61 -12.26 4.78
C LEU A 402 -13.08 -12.90 6.09
N SER A 403 -12.14 -13.19 6.95
CA SER A 403 -12.40 -13.64 8.30
C SER A 403 -12.67 -12.48 9.27
N TYR A 404 -13.32 -12.80 10.37
CA TYR A 404 -13.52 -11.86 11.47
C TYR A 404 -12.26 -11.74 12.34
N VAL A 405 -12.12 -10.58 12.97
CA VAL A 405 -11.12 -10.31 14.00
C VAL A 405 -11.80 -9.77 15.25
N PRO A 406 -11.29 -10.08 16.44
CA PRO A 406 -11.82 -9.54 17.67
C PRO A 406 -11.55 -8.04 17.76
N CYS A 407 -12.55 -7.30 18.18
CA CYS A 407 -12.55 -5.86 18.32
C CYS A 407 -13.17 -5.47 19.66
N TRP A 408 -12.85 -4.25 20.11
CA TRP A 408 -13.50 -3.68 21.29
C TRP A 408 -13.69 -2.17 21.11
N ASN A 409 -14.86 -1.70 21.43
CA ASN A 409 -15.13 -0.27 21.57
C ASN A 409 -16.02 0.04 22.77
N SER A 410 -16.05 1.31 23.17
CA SER A 410 -16.80 1.75 24.36
C SER A 410 -18.32 1.62 24.23
N THR A 411 -18.86 1.50 23.03
CA THR A 411 -20.31 1.43 22.77
C THR A 411 -20.82 0.00 22.75
N GLN A 412 -20.10 -0.91 22.09
CA GLN A 412 -20.52 -2.29 21.85
C GLN A 412 -19.83 -3.30 22.79
N GLY A 413 -18.73 -2.88 23.46
CA GLY A 413 -17.86 -3.82 24.17
C GLY A 413 -17.08 -4.70 23.22
N GLU A 414 -16.86 -5.97 23.58
CA GLU A 414 -16.24 -6.97 22.71
C GLU A 414 -17.20 -7.35 21.57
N HIS A 415 -16.69 -7.29 20.36
CA HIS A 415 -17.42 -7.64 19.14
C HIS A 415 -16.46 -8.13 18.06
N GLN A 416 -16.97 -8.48 16.88
CA GLN A 416 -16.18 -8.97 15.77
C GLN A 416 -16.45 -8.12 14.52
N GLN A 417 -15.38 -7.86 13.75
CA GLN A 417 -15.46 -7.21 12.44
C GLN A 417 -14.57 -7.93 11.43
N TYR A 418 -14.84 -7.75 10.15
CA TYR A 418 -13.91 -8.19 9.10
C TYR A 418 -12.62 -7.38 9.18
N GLY A 419 -11.49 -8.04 8.86
CA GLY A 419 -10.19 -7.40 8.95
C GLY A 419 -9.30 -7.66 7.73
N VAL A 420 -8.47 -6.67 7.40
CA VAL A 420 -7.39 -6.78 6.43
C VAL A 420 -6.11 -6.15 6.98
N LEU A 421 -4.97 -6.60 6.49
CA LEU A 421 -3.65 -6.10 6.88
C LEU A 421 -2.99 -5.41 5.69
N ARG A 422 -2.35 -4.27 5.92
CA ARG A 422 -1.41 -3.66 4.99
C ARG A 422 0.00 -3.81 5.53
N LEU A 423 0.83 -4.53 4.79
CA LEU A 423 2.25 -4.72 5.09
C LEU A 423 3.08 -3.81 4.20
N PHE A 424 4.25 -3.39 4.70
CA PHE A 424 5.14 -2.50 3.99
C PHE A 424 6.49 -3.15 3.74
N GLY A 425 6.88 -3.17 2.47
CA GLY A 425 8.18 -3.61 2.00
C GLY A 425 9.08 -2.42 1.65
N LEU A 426 10.37 -2.56 1.91
CA LEU A 426 11.42 -1.63 1.55
C LEU A 426 12.51 -2.39 0.79
N LEU A 427 12.87 -1.92 -0.39
CA LEU A 427 13.96 -2.45 -1.17
C LEU A 427 15.14 -1.46 -1.09
N SER A 428 16.32 -1.97 -0.71
CA SER A 428 17.55 -1.18 -0.66
C SER A 428 18.31 -1.24 -1.98
N GLU A 429 19.31 -0.39 -2.14
CA GLU A 429 20.23 -0.32 -3.27
C GLU A 429 20.82 -1.68 -3.67
N GLN A 430 21.10 -2.54 -2.70
CA GLN A 430 21.64 -3.89 -2.92
C GLN A 430 20.55 -4.93 -3.27
N HIS A 431 19.34 -4.50 -3.64
CA HIS A 431 18.18 -5.35 -3.86
C HIS A 431 17.87 -6.29 -2.68
N SER A 432 18.21 -5.86 -1.47
CA SER A 432 17.92 -6.60 -0.24
C SER A 432 16.59 -6.13 0.34
N PRO A 433 15.50 -6.92 0.18
CA PRO A 433 14.19 -6.52 0.65
C PRO A 433 14.08 -6.65 2.17
N ALA A 434 13.46 -5.66 2.79
CA ALA A 434 13.09 -5.65 4.20
C ALA A 434 11.58 -5.43 4.32
N VAL A 435 10.94 -6.02 5.34
CA VAL A 435 9.53 -5.80 5.65
C VAL A 435 9.44 -5.14 7.02
N MET A 436 8.58 -4.14 7.13
CA MET A 436 8.31 -3.47 8.40
C MET A 436 7.78 -4.51 9.42
N PRO A 437 8.33 -4.58 10.63
CA PRO A 437 7.88 -5.56 11.63
C PRO A 437 6.58 -5.10 12.32
N GLY A 438 5.50 -5.17 11.58
CA GLY A 438 4.16 -4.75 11.95
C GLY A 438 3.35 -4.42 10.71
N ALA A 439 2.04 -4.30 10.85
CA ALA A 439 1.11 -4.01 9.78
C ALA A 439 0.10 -2.94 10.20
N LEU A 440 -0.50 -2.27 9.25
CA LEU A 440 -1.71 -1.49 9.47
C LEU A 440 -2.92 -2.40 9.31
N ALA A 441 -3.62 -2.65 10.41
CA ALA A 441 -4.90 -3.35 10.36
C ALA A 441 -6.03 -2.35 10.04
N ARG A 442 -6.93 -2.76 9.15
CA ARG A 442 -8.18 -2.04 8.87
C ARG A 442 -9.33 -3.00 9.15
N ILE A 443 -10.34 -2.53 9.83
CA ILE A 443 -11.52 -3.31 10.22
C ILE A 443 -12.79 -2.62 9.74
N SER A 444 -13.81 -3.41 9.42
CA SER A 444 -15.14 -2.92 9.00
C SER A 444 -16.21 -3.98 9.27
N PRO A 445 -17.44 -3.58 9.59
CA PRO A 445 -18.57 -4.50 9.61
C PRO A 445 -18.91 -5.03 8.21
N ASP A 446 -18.45 -4.39 7.14
CA ASP A 446 -18.63 -4.81 5.76
C ASP A 446 -17.29 -5.24 5.13
N ALA A 447 -17.22 -6.53 4.72
CA ALA A 447 -16.05 -7.11 4.09
C ALA A 447 -15.71 -6.49 2.72
N GLN A 448 -16.71 -6.02 1.99
CA GLN A 448 -16.51 -5.48 0.64
C GLN A 448 -15.87 -4.09 0.69
N SER A 449 -16.28 -3.25 1.64
CA SER A 449 -15.70 -1.92 1.83
C SER A 449 -14.18 -1.95 2.08
N LEU A 450 -13.66 -3.02 2.71
CA LEU A 450 -12.23 -3.20 2.94
C LEU A 450 -11.44 -3.53 1.66
N GLN A 451 -12.12 -4.03 0.63
CA GLN A 451 -11.52 -4.49 -0.63
C GLN A 451 -11.78 -3.54 -1.80
N HIS A 452 -12.45 -2.41 -1.57
CA HIS A 452 -12.83 -1.45 -2.62
C HIS A 452 -11.67 -0.49 -3.01
N GLN A 453 -10.55 -0.50 -2.35
CA GLN A 453 -9.45 0.46 -2.60
C GLN A 453 -8.65 0.14 -3.84
#